data_d114e4c2f3fdcb322b51ca85402efdc1
#
_entry.id   d114e4c2f3fdcb322b51ca85402efdc1
#
_cell.length_a   1.000
_cell.length_b   1.000
_cell.length_c   1.000
_cell.angle_alpha   90.00
_cell.angle_beta   90.00
_cell.angle_gamma   90.00
#
_symmetry.space_group_name_H-M   'P 1'
#
loop_
_entity.id
_entity.type
_entity.pdbx_description
1 polymer ?
#
loop_
_entity_poly.entity_id
_entity_poly.type
_entity_poly.pdbx_seq_one_letter_code
_entity_poly.pdbx_strand_id
1 'polypeptide(L)'
;LYVGNDHGVYASLDYGINWEPFNNGLNSAAVHDLVIQKDESHLLVGTHGRSIYLADIEKIQSLSSDILKSPLYMYPIKSIKKSASWGVKRSVWSEPFNPNLELTIFSSTNKEYQLSIVDSNGNTVYNVSDKFDRGFNFIDYDLKHNQNKNGYLDKGSYKVLIITDKDNLEKEFQIK
;
A
#
# COMPACT_ATOMS: atom_id res chain seq x y z
N LEU A 1 14.71 -13.55 -0.13
CA LEU A 1 14.51 -14.94 0.29
C LEU A 1 13.27 -15.05 1.17
N TYR A 2 12.64 -16.23 1.18
CA TYR A 2 11.53 -16.53 2.09
C TYR A 2 11.81 -17.83 2.80
N VAL A 3 11.43 -17.91 4.08
CA VAL A 3 11.48 -19.13 4.88
C VAL A 3 10.19 -19.29 5.68
N GLY A 4 9.66 -20.50 5.68
CA GLY A 4 8.55 -20.90 6.54
C GLY A 4 9.07 -21.69 7.75
N ASN A 5 8.46 -21.50 8.89
CA ASN A 5 8.71 -22.29 10.11
C ASN A 5 7.41 -22.51 10.90
N ASP A 6 7.51 -23.03 12.12
CA ASP A 6 6.35 -23.32 12.98
C ASP A 6 5.58 -22.06 13.43
N HIS A 7 6.13 -20.88 13.23
CA HIS A 7 5.54 -19.61 13.68
C HIS A 7 5.02 -18.72 12.54
N GLY A 8 5.31 -19.07 11.27
CA GLY A 8 4.89 -18.30 10.12
C GLY A 8 5.93 -18.18 9.02
N VAL A 9 5.82 -17.13 8.23
CA VAL A 9 6.72 -16.80 7.12
C VAL A 9 7.63 -15.65 7.50
N TYR A 10 8.88 -15.74 7.09
CA TYR A 10 9.88 -14.68 7.20
C TYR A 10 10.46 -14.35 5.84
N ALA A 11 10.74 -13.08 5.60
CA ALA A 11 11.40 -12.60 4.40
C ALA A 11 12.75 -11.98 4.72
N SER A 12 13.72 -12.22 3.83
CA SER A 12 15.03 -11.57 3.86
C SER A 12 15.24 -10.81 2.56
N LEU A 13 15.66 -9.56 2.67
CA LEU A 13 15.98 -8.66 1.54
C LEU A 13 17.50 -8.52 1.31
N ASP A 14 18.32 -9.15 2.16
CA ASP A 14 19.78 -9.04 2.19
C ASP A 14 20.47 -10.43 2.15
N TYR A 15 19.91 -11.32 1.36
CA TYR A 15 20.43 -12.68 1.12
C TYR A 15 20.52 -13.55 2.38
N GLY A 16 19.65 -13.35 3.37
CA GLY A 16 19.55 -14.17 4.56
C GLY A 16 20.37 -13.67 5.75
N ILE A 17 20.92 -12.45 5.67
CA ILE A 17 21.64 -11.84 6.80
C ILE A 17 20.66 -11.41 7.89
N ASN A 18 19.57 -10.74 7.49
CA ASN A 18 18.49 -10.33 8.39
C ASN A 18 17.15 -10.91 7.89
N TRP A 19 16.28 -11.23 8.85
CA TRP A 19 14.97 -11.80 8.59
C TRP A 19 13.91 -10.99 9.31
N GLU A 20 12.87 -10.60 8.56
CA GLU A 20 11.71 -9.87 9.09
C GLU A 20 10.45 -10.74 8.99
N PRO A 21 9.56 -10.73 9.99
CA PRO A 21 8.29 -11.43 9.89
C PRO A 21 7.46 -10.96 8.69
N PHE A 22 6.95 -11.91 7.92
CA PHE A 22 6.09 -11.67 6.76
C PHE A 22 4.74 -12.33 7.00
N ASN A 23 4.02 -11.87 8.02
CA ASN A 23 2.81 -12.51 8.54
C ASN A 23 1.56 -11.64 8.41
N ASN A 24 1.57 -10.56 7.62
CA ASN A 24 0.39 -9.71 7.45
C ASN A 24 -0.75 -10.53 6.85
N GLY A 25 -1.85 -10.69 7.60
CA GLY A 25 -2.99 -11.52 7.22
C GLY A 25 -2.78 -13.03 7.40
N LEU A 26 -1.57 -13.49 7.73
CA LEU A 26 -1.31 -14.89 8.08
C LEU A 26 -1.38 -15.06 9.59
N ASN A 27 -2.39 -15.79 10.05
CA ASN A 27 -2.44 -16.19 11.46
C ASN A 27 -1.26 -17.11 11.77
N SER A 28 -0.73 -17.04 12.99
CA SER A 28 0.35 -17.93 13.45
C SER A 28 0.01 -19.41 13.16
N ALA A 29 0.74 -20.00 12.26
CA ALA A 29 0.58 -21.37 11.82
C ALA A 29 1.91 -21.93 11.33
N ALA A 30 2.13 -23.24 11.55
CA ALA A 30 3.28 -23.91 10.99
C ALA A 30 3.20 -23.91 9.45
N VAL A 31 4.25 -23.41 8.81
CA VAL A 31 4.37 -23.35 7.35
C VAL A 31 5.18 -24.55 6.88
N HIS A 32 4.57 -25.38 6.06
CA HIS A 32 5.15 -26.62 5.56
C HIS A 32 5.74 -26.50 4.16
N ASP A 33 5.18 -25.58 3.36
CA ASP A 33 5.66 -25.40 1.98
C ASP A 33 5.49 -23.95 1.53
N LEU A 34 6.42 -23.50 0.67
CA LEU A 34 6.42 -22.19 0.04
C LEU A 34 6.67 -22.34 -1.45
N VAL A 35 5.78 -21.79 -2.27
CA VAL A 35 5.92 -21.81 -3.72
C VAL A 35 5.80 -20.40 -4.26
N ILE A 36 6.77 -19.96 -5.08
CA ILE A 36 6.72 -18.70 -5.81
C ILE A 36 6.21 -18.95 -7.21
N GLN A 37 5.05 -18.39 -7.54
CA GLN A 37 4.57 -18.28 -8.90
C GLN A 37 5.12 -16.99 -9.50
N LYS A 38 6.05 -17.12 -10.47
CA LYS A 38 6.88 -16.00 -10.94
C LYS A 38 6.13 -15.02 -11.83
N ASP A 39 5.21 -15.52 -12.69
CA ASP A 39 4.54 -14.67 -13.69
C ASP A 39 3.60 -13.65 -13.06
N GLU A 40 2.98 -14.01 -11.93
CA GLU A 40 2.06 -13.14 -11.19
C GLU A 40 2.68 -12.56 -9.91
N SER A 41 3.96 -12.86 -9.64
CA SER A 41 4.63 -12.44 -8.40
C SER A 41 3.87 -12.84 -7.13
N HIS A 42 3.36 -14.08 -7.11
CA HIS A 42 2.63 -14.62 -5.96
C HIS A 42 3.48 -15.58 -5.15
N LEU A 43 3.37 -15.48 -3.83
CA LEU A 43 3.86 -16.45 -2.87
C LEU A 43 2.69 -17.27 -2.33
N LEU A 44 2.69 -18.56 -2.59
CA LEU A 44 1.75 -19.50 -1.97
C LEU A 44 2.39 -20.07 -0.71
N VAL A 45 1.62 -20.08 0.37
CA VAL A 45 2.05 -20.53 1.69
C VAL A 45 1.16 -21.68 2.12
N GLY A 46 1.69 -22.90 2.12
CA GLY A 46 1.03 -24.09 2.62
C GLY A 46 1.21 -24.23 4.12
N THR A 47 0.11 -24.24 4.88
CA THR A 47 0.15 -24.30 6.33
C THR A 47 -0.39 -25.63 6.88
N HIS A 48 0.04 -26.00 8.08
CA HIS A 48 -0.53 -27.13 8.77
C HIS A 48 -1.89 -26.80 9.39
N GLY A 49 -2.96 -27.34 8.80
CA GLY A 49 -4.32 -27.26 9.33
C GLY A 49 -5.00 -25.90 9.28
N ARG A 50 -4.38 -24.88 8.61
CA ARG A 50 -4.94 -23.52 8.54
C ARG A 50 -5.14 -22.97 7.13
N SER A 51 -5.18 -23.83 6.12
CA SER A 51 -5.39 -23.43 4.72
C SER A 51 -4.11 -23.12 3.94
N ILE A 52 -4.29 -22.75 2.70
CA ILE A 52 -3.24 -22.22 1.80
C ILE A 52 -3.50 -20.73 1.67
N TYR A 53 -2.45 -19.92 1.88
CA TYR A 53 -2.51 -18.48 1.70
C TYR A 53 -1.79 -18.08 0.42
N LEU A 54 -2.26 -16.99 -0.17
CA LEU A 54 -1.64 -16.36 -1.32
C LEU A 54 -1.29 -14.92 -0.98
N ALA A 55 -0.04 -14.56 -1.17
CA ALA A 55 0.45 -13.19 -0.97
C ALA A 55 0.99 -12.63 -2.29
N ASP A 56 0.61 -11.41 -2.64
CA ASP A 56 1.25 -10.63 -3.68
C ASP A 56 2.60 -10.11 -3.15
N ILE A 57 3.69 -10.50 -3.82
CA ILE A 57 5.06 -10.13 -3.45
C ILE A 57 5.71 -9.19 -4.49
N GLU A 58 4.97 -8.67 -5.46
CA GLU A 58 5.49 -7.77 -6.51
C GLU A 58 6.26 -6.60 -5.89
N LYS A 59 5.66 -5.94 -4.92
CA LYS A 59 6.26 -4.77 -4.25
C LYS A 59 7.55 -5.12 -3.50
N ILE A 60 7.58 -6.28 -2.85
CA ILE A 60 8.79 -6.77 -2.14
C ILE A 60 9.89 -7.12 -3.13
N GLN A 61 9.55 -7.78 -4.23
CA GLN A 61 10.53 -8.15 -5.26
C GLN A 61 11.10 -6.93 -5.99
N SER A 62 10.37 -5.82 -6.03
CA SER A 62 10.81 -4.57 -6.62
C SER A 62 11.73 -3.73 -5.72
N LEU A 63 11.93 -4.11 -4.45
CA LEU A 63 12.82 -3.41 -3.54
C LEU A 63 14.28 -3.55 -4.01
N SER A 64 14.84 -2.46 -4.53
CA SER A 64 16.27 -2.35 -4.86
C SER A 64 17.08 -1.88 -3.65
N SER A 65 18.41 -2.04 -3.75
CA SER A 65 19.32 -1.49 -2.74
C SER A 65 19.16 0.02 -2.54
N ASP A 66 18.77 0.75 -3.59
CA ASP A 66 18.58 2.20 -3.52
C ASP A 66 17.29 2.55 -2.78
N ILE A 67 16.21 1.79 -3.01
CA ILE A 67 14.96 1.96 -2.26
C ILE A 67 15.18 1.65 -0.77
N LEU A 68 15.89 0.56 -0.46
CA LEU A 68 16.18 0.17 0.92
C LEU A 68 17.03 1.19 1.70
N LYS A 69 17.89 1.95 1.00
CA LYS A 69 18.71 3.01 1.58
C LYS A 69 17.98 4.36 1.64
N SER A 70 16.92 4.52 0.88
CA SER A 70 16.12 5.75 0.91
C SER A 70 15.33 5.85 2.23
N PRO A 71 15.26 7.01 2.88
CA PRO A 71 14.40 7.20 4.04
C PRO A 71 12.94 6.87 3.76
N LEU A 72 12.49 7.19 2.55
CA LEU A 72 11.11 7.00 2.13
C LEU A 72 11.05 6.76 0.61
N TYR A 73 10.19 5.86 0.17
CA TYR A 73 9.92 5.61 -1.24
C TYR A 73 8.42 5.39 -1.46
N MET A 74 7.85 6.10 -2.42
CA MET A 74 6.44 5.97 -2.81
C MET A 74 6.35 5.19 -4.12
N TYR A 75 5.59 4.10 -4.09
CA TYR A 75 5.32 3.29 -5.27
C TYR A 75 4.46 4.04 -6.31
N PRO A 76 4.54 3.67 -7.60
CA PRO A 76 3.67 4.23 -8.62
C PRO A 76 2.19 4.05 -8.25
N ILE A 77 1.42 5.10 -8.45
CA ILE A 77 -0.01 5.13 -8.12
C ILE A 77 -0.80 4.77 -9.38
N LYS A 78 -1.71 3.79 -9.27
CA LYS A 78 -2.58 3.40 -10.39
C LYS A 78 -3.65 4.47 -10.63
N SER A 79 -3.93 4.76 -11.91
CA SER A 79 -5.08 5.63 -12.27
C SER A 79 -6.39 4.96 -11.88
N ILE A 80 -7.36 5.76 -11.46
CA ILE A 80 -8.71 5.32 -11.08
C ILE A 80 -9.72 5.81 -12.11
N LYS A 81 -10.68 4.95 -12.46
CA LYS A 81 -11.79 5.33 -13.32
C LYS A 81 -12.95 5.86 -12.47
N LYS A 82 -13.35 7.13 -12.71
CA LYS A 82 -14.54 7.70 -12.05
C LYS A 82 -15.79 6.92 -12.43
N SER A 83 -16.60 6.59 -11.42
CA SER A 83 -17.84 5.87 -11.63
C SER A 83 -19.03 6.63 -11.01
N ALA A 84 -20.16 6.61 -11.71
CA ALA A 84 -21.41 7.13 -11.17
C ALA A 84 -21.93 6.32 -9.96
N SER A 85 -21.36 5.15 -9.70
CA SER A 85 -21.70 4.33 -8.52
C SER A 85 -21.02 4.80 -7.22
N TRP A 86 -20.08 5.75 -7.28
CA TRP A 86 -19.43 6.27 -6.07
C TRP A 86 -20.45 6.91 -5.14
N GLY A 87 -20.50 6.48 -3.89
CA GLY A 87 -21.46 6.93 -2.89
C GLY A 87 -22.87 6.34 -3.02
N VAL A 88 -23.11 5.49 -4.03
CA VAL A 88 -24.42 4.91 -4.27
C VAL A 88 -24.57 3.57 -3.52
N LYS A 89 -25.68 3.41 -2.82
CA LYS A 89 -26.09 2.12 -2.24
C LYS A 89 -26.73 1.24 -3.30
N ARG A 90 -26.32 -0.01 -3.39
CA ARG A 90 -26.95 -1.00 -4.29
C ARG A 90 -28.28 -1.54 -3.77
N SER A 91 -28.49 -1.47 -2.47
CA SER A 91 -29.72 -1.84 -1.80
C SER A 91 -29.87 -1.05 -0.50
N VAL A 92 -31.05 -1.11 0.11
CA VAL A 92 -31.34 -0.43 1.40
C VAL A 92 -30.38 -0.92 2.50
N TRP A 93 -29.92 -2.16 2.40
CA TRP A 93 -29.09 -2.83 3.41
C TRP A 93 -27.59 -2.78 3.10
N SER A 94 -27.19 -2.25 1.93
CA SER A 94 -25.79 -2.17 1.56
C SER A 94 -25.17 -0.86 2.00
N GLU A 95 -23.87 -0.89 2.31
CA GLU A 95 -23.07 0.34 2.43
C GLU A 95 -22.89 1.01 1.06
N PRO A 96 -22.72 2.34 1.01
CA PRO A 96 -22.39 3.03 -0.21
C PRO A 96 -21.08 2.51 -0.79
N PHE A 97 -21.01 2.39 -2.12
CA PHE A 97 -19.76 2.05 -2.78
C PHE A 97 -18.80 3.24 -2.72
N ASN A 98 -17.78 3.15 -1.89
CA ASN A 98 -16.71 4.12 -1.83
C ASN A 98 -15.54 3.65 -2.71
N PRO A 99 -14.96 4.53 -3.56
CA PRO A 99 -13.71 4.22 -4.23
C PRO A 99 -12.58 4.11 -3.20
N ASN A 100 -11.54 3.38 -3.55
CA ASN A 100 -10.34 3.31 -2.74
C ASN A 100 -9.10 3.55 -3.61
N LEU A 101 -8.27 4.51 -3.24
CA LEU A 101 -6.94 4.72 -3.76
C LEU A 101 -5.95 4.23 -2.72
N GLU A 102 -5.36 3.07 -2.95
CA GLU A 102 -4.28 2.55 -2.12
C GLU A 102 -2.96 3.23 -2.49
N LEU A 103 -2.35 3.90 -1.54
CA LEU A 103 -1.00 4.42 -1.63
C LEU A 103 -0.07 3.47 -0.89
N THR A 104 0.94 2.97 -1.58
CA THR A 104 1.96 2.12 -0.97
C THR A 104 3.26 2.90 -0.81
N ILE A 105 3.75 2.95 0.42
CA ILE A 105 4.94 3.69 0.79
C ILE A 105 5.86 2.76 1.58
N PHE A 106 7.12 2.69 1.14
CA PHE A 106 8.17 2.02 1.92
C PHE A 106 8.91 3.07 2.75
N SER A 107 9.06 2.81 4.04
CA SER A 107 9.85 3.63 4.96
C SER A 107 10.99 2.81 5.57
N SER A 108 12.21 3.36 5.58
CA SER A 108 13.35 2.72 6.25
C SER A 108 13.39 2.99 7.76
N THR A 109 12.53 3.89 8.26
CA THR A 109 12.49 4.33 9.65
C THR A 109 11.05 4.51 10.14
N ASN A 110 10.88 4.48 11.46
CA ASN A 110 9.62 4.88 12.08
C ASN A 110 9.61 6.40 12.23
N LYS A 111 8.73 7.09 11.52
CA LYS A 111 8.63 8.56 11.56
C LYS A 111 7.23 9.03 11.18
N GLU A 112 6.83 10.17 11.73
CA GLU A 112 5.63 10.87 11.31
C GLU A 112 5.92 11.72 10.07
N TYR A 113 5.01 11.65 9.08
CA TYR A 113 5.08 12.41 7.84
C TYR A 113 3.74 13.10 7.57
N GLN A 114 3.82 14.24 6.91
CA GLN A 114 2.65 14.93 6.38
C GLN A 114 2.45 14.53 4.92
N LEU A 115 1.30 13.91 4.63
CA LEU A 115 0.87 13.55 3.29
C LEU A 115 -0.23 14.50 2.84
N SER A 116 -0.06 15.07 1.65
CA SER A 116 -1.05 15.94 1.01
C SER A 116 -1.35 15.46 -0.40
N ILE A 117 -2.58 15.67 -0.84
CA ILE A 117 -2.96 15.48 -2.25
C ILE A 117 -3.39 16.83 -2.77
N VAL A 118 -2.84 17.22 -3.93
CA VAL A 118 -3.14 18.48 -4.59
C VAL A 118 -3.73 18.24 -5.98
N ASP A 119 -4.61 19.14 -6.39
CA ASP A 119 -5.15 19.16 -7.75
C ASP A 119 -4.17 19.79 -8.76
N SER A 120 -4.55 19.85 -10.03
CA SER A 120 -3.75 20.46 -11.10
C SER A 120 -3.50 21.96 -10.92
N ASN A 121 -4.27 22.64 -10.08
CA ASN A 121 -4.13 24.07 -9.78
C ASN A 121 -3.27 24.30 -8.53
N GLY A 122 -2.80 23.23 -7.87
CA GLY A 122 -2.04 23.29 -6.64
C GLY A 122 -2.87 23.43 -5.36
N ASN A 123 -4.21 23.32 -5.45
CA ASN A 123 -5.05 23.34 -4.26
C ASN A 123 -4.98 22.00 -3.52
N THR A 124 -4.80 22.05 -2.21
CA THR A 124 -4.82 20.86 -1.37
C THR A 124 -6.26 20.33 -1.23
N VAL A 125 -6.47 19.11 -1.71
CA VAL A 125 -7.78 18.42 -1.65
C VAL A 125 -7.85 17.43 -0.49
N TYR A 126 -6.70 16.93 -0.04
CA TYR A 126 -6.57 16.03 1.11
C TYR A 126 -5.27 16.30 1.85
N ASN A 127 -5.30 16.18 3.16
CA ASN A 127 -4.13 16.33 4.02
C ASN A 127 -4.30 15.48 5.27
N VAL A 128 -3.25 14.74 5.62
CA VAL A 128 -3.19 13.91 6.80
C VAL A 128 -1.76 13.85 7.32
N SER A 129 -1.62 13.85 8.65
CA SER A 129 -0.36 13.46 9.31
C SER A 129 -0.52 12.04 9.81
N ASP A 130 0.40 11.17 9.44
CA ASP A 130 0.38 9.77 9.84
C ASP A 130 1.77 9.29 10.22
N LYS A 131 1.82 8.29 11.08
CA LYS A 131 3.04 7.62 11.48
C LYS A 131 3.30 6.47 10.53
N PHE A 132 4.41 6.54 9.80
CA PHE A 132 4.89 5.44 9.00
C PHE A 132 5.82 4.57 9.83
N ASP A 133 5.53 3.30 9.86
CA ASP A 133 6.42 2.32 10.44
C ASP A 133 7.47 1.86 9.43
N ARG A 134 8.59 1.37 9.94
CA ARG A 134 9.61 0.76 9.09
C ARG A 134 9.02 -0.40 8.29
N GLY A 135 9.23 -0.40 6.98
CA GLY A 135 8.68 -1.36 6.04
C GLY A 135 7.59 -0.76 5.16
N PHE A 136 6.64 -1.58 4.76
CA PHE A 136 5.53 -1.15 3.92
C PHE A 136 4.42 -0.52 4.74
N ASN A 137 3.96 0.64 4.28
CA ASN A 137 2.80 1.35 4.81
C ASN A 137 1.76 1.43 3.69
N PHE A 138 0.52 1.08 3.99
CA PHE A 138 -0.60 1.11 3.07
C PHE A 138 -1.59 2.15 3.57
N ILE A 139 -1.86 3.16 2.74
CA ILE A 139 -2.79 4.24 3.07
C ILE A 139 -3.95 4.16 2.10
N ASP A 140 -5.14 3.97 2.63
CA ASP A 140 -6.38 3.97 1.89
C ASP A 140 -7.01 5.35 1.88
N TYR A 141 -7.28 5.88 0.69
CA TYR A 141 -7.94 7.15 0.50
C TYR A 141 -9.23 6.98 -0.30
N ASP A 142 -10.34 7.42 0.26
CA ASP A 142 -11.68 7.25 -0.31
C ASP A 142 -12.04 8.26 -1.40
N LEU A 143 -11.06 9.05 -1.85
CA LEU A 143 -11.18 10.10 -2.87
C LEU A 143 -12.19 11.20 -2.53
N LYS A 144 -12.53 11.41 -1.26
CA LYS A 144 -13.34 12.53 -0.82
C LYS A 144 -12.50 13.77 -0.59
N HIS A 145 -13.09 14.90 -0.90
CA HIS A 145 -12.48 16.19 -0.64
C HIS A 145 -12.57 16.53 0.85
N ASN A 146 -11.47 16.85 1.54
CA ASN A 146 -11.50 17.20 2.97
C ASN A 146 -12.43 18.39 3.30
N GLN A 147 -12.58 19.31 2.35
CA GLN A 147 -13.40 20.53 2.53
C GLN A 147 -14.87 20.31 2.14
N ASN A 148 -15.19 19.25 1.41
CA ASN A 148 -16.54 18.96 0.94
C ASN A 148 -16.96 17.56 1.37
N LYS A 149 -17.64 17.45 2.50
CA LYS A 149 -18.04 16.18 3.11
C LYS A 149 -18.90 15.26 2.23
N ASN A 150 -19.47 15.79 1.14
CA ASN A 150 -20.43 15.08 0.29
C ASN A 150 -19.94 14.84 -1.15
N GLY A 151 -18.70 15.24 -1.49
CA GLY A 151 -18.22 15.16 -2.86
C GLY A 151 -16.92 14.35 -3.00
N TYR A 152 -16.89 13.47 -4.01
CA TYR A 152 -15.66 12.83 -4.47
C TYR A 152 -14.91 13.76 -5.41
N LEU A 153 -13.59 13.56 -5.51
CA LEU A 153 -12.75 14.27 -6.47
C LEU A 153 -13.26 14.10 -7.90
N ASP A 154 -13.10 15.12 -8.70
CA ASP A 154 -13.47 15.12 -10.12
C ASP A 154 -12.42 14.42 -10.99
N LYS A 155 -12.77 14.20 -12.26
CA LYS A 155 -11.80 13.74 -13.27
C LYS A 155 -10.70 14.77 -13.42
N GLY A 156 -9.46 14.31 -13.45
CA GLY A 156 -8.30 15.20 -13.53
C GLY A 156 -7.01 14.53 -13.11
N SER A 157 -5.94 15.31 -13.13
CA SER A 157 -4.62 14.93 -12.64
C SER A 157 -4.43 15.45 -11.22
N TYR A 158 -3.90 14.61 -10.38
CA TYR A 158 -3.63 14.87 -8.97
C TYR A 158 -2.21 14.45 -8.64
N LYS A 159 -1.66 15.04 -7.60
CA LYS A 159 -0.32 14.77 -7.12
C LYS A 159 -0.35 14.48 -5.63
N VAL A 160 0.22 13.35 -5.23
CA VAL A 160 0.50 13.04 -3.82
C VAL A 160 1.85 13.64 -3.47
N LEU A 161 1.90 14.39 -2.37
CA LEU A 161 3.09 15.02 -1.83
C LEU A 161 3.34 14.50 -0.42
N ILE A 162 4.58 14.10 -0.12
CA ILE A 162 5.02 13.81 1.24
C ILE A 162 6.21 14.71 1.54
N ILE A 163 6.07 15.51 2.58
CA ILE A 163 7.12 16.43 3.02
C ILE A 163 8.07 15.67 3.94
N THR A 164 9.35 15.67 3.62
CA THR A 164 10.42 15.11 4.43
C THR A 164 11.42 16.19 4.82
N ASP A 165 12.33 15.89 5.76
CA ASP A 165 13.35 16.86 6.22
C ASP A 165 14.37 17.21 5.13
N LYS A 166 14.52 16.37 4.08
CA LYS A 166 15.54 16.53 3.06
C LYS A 166 14.98 16.85 1.69
N ASP A 167 13.89 16.18 1.32
CA ASP A 167 13.28 16.26 0.00
C ASP A 167 11.78 16.07 0.08
N ASN A 168 11.07 16.59 -0.91
CA ASN A 168 9.65 16.30 -1.08
C ASN A 168 9.51 15.12 -2.04
N LEU A 169 8.80 14.08 -1.60
CA LEU A 169 8.39 13.00 -2.49
C LEU A 169 7.10 13.37 -3.18
N GLU A 170 7.05 13.19 -4.50
CA GLU A 170 5.83 13.40 -5.27
C GLU A 170 5.55 12.26 -6.24
N LYS A 171 4.28 11.92 -6.38
CA LYS A 171 3.78 10.97 -7.39
C LYS A 171 2.45 11.46 -7.93
N GLU A 172 2.29 11.35 -9.25
CA GLU A 172 1.07 11.73 -9.93
C GLU A 172 0.14 10.54 -10.12
N PHE A 173 -1.16 10.81 -10.10
CA PHE A 173 -2.20 9.87 -10.50
C PHE A 173 -3.32 10.59 -11.24
N GLN A 174 -4.16 9.84 -11.92
CA GLN A 174 -5.29 10.38 -12.68
C GLN A 174 -6.60 9.72 -12.28
N ILE A 175 -7.64 10.53 -12.19
CA ILE A 175 -9.03 10.11 -12.18
C ILE A 175 -9.58 10.30 -13.61
N LYS A 176 -9.87 9.19 -14.29
CA LYS A 176 -10.28 9.14 -15.69
C LYS A 176 -11.79 9.06 -15.86
#